data_a229658d2fb04d65f9d928fe3d76a527
#
_entry.id   a229658d2fb04d65f9d928fe3d76a527
#
_cell.length_a   1.000
_cell.length_b   1.000
_cell.length_c   1.000
_cell.angle_alpha   90.00
_cell.angle_beta   90.00
_cell.angle_gamma   90.00
#
_symmetry.space_group_name_H-M   'P 1'
#
loop_
_entity.id
_entity.type
_entity.pdbx_description
1 polymer ?
#
loop_
_entity_poly.entity_id
_entity_poly.type
_entity_poly.pdbx_seq_one_letter_code
_entity_poly.pdbx_strand_id
1 'polypeptide(L)'
;MGRYYSGDIEGKFVFGVQASDAGVRFGAVEEEWAYTQYIVDREDYSKIKKELEGILASGSVKKVDDFMEGRQMYSHSDLKDAGITEHDMSEWADYGLGKKIKDWFDNNPDEYCLRFEAEL
;
A
#
# COMPACT_ATOMS: atom_id res chain seq x y z
N MET A 1 18.02 3.61 1.40
CA MET A 1 17.49 3.03 2.64
C MET A 1 15.97 2.95 2.57
N GLY A 2 15.44 1.81 2.94
CA GLY A 2 14.01 1.62 2.89
C GLY A 2 13.34 1.93 4.22
N ARG A 3 12.10 2.41 4.15
CA ARG A 3 11.23 2.53 5.31
C ARG A 3 10.31 1.32 5.32
N TYR A 4 10.13 0.74 6.51
CA TYR A 4 9.34 -0.48 6.67
C TYR A 4 8.12 -0.23 7.54
N TYR A 5 7.13 -1.10 7.42
CA TYR A 5 6.03 -1.18 8.38
C TYR A 5 5.94 -2.61 8.90
N SER A 6 5.50 -2.74 10.15
CA SER A 6 5.41 -4.04 10.82
C SER A 6 4.27 -4.04 11.84
N GLY A 7 3.82 -5.23 12.20
CA GLY A 7 2.72 -5.44 13.12
C GLY A 7 1.83 -6.55 12.61
N ASP A 8 0.54 -6.28 12.54
CA ASP A 8 -0.43 -7.25 11.97
C ASP A 8 -0.18 -7.46 10.48
N ILE A 9 0.34 -6.44 9.80
CA ILE A 9 0.88 -6.55 8.45
C ILE A 9 2.33 -6.07 8.46
N GLU A 10 3.10 -6.51 7.48
CA GLU A 10 4.49 -6.08 7.35
C GLU A 10 4.89 -5.94 5.89
N GLY A 11 5.83 -5.06 5.65
CA GLY A 11 6.34 -4.81 4.31
C GLY A 11 7.25 -3.60 4.26
N LYS A 12 7.54 -3.17 3.05
CA LYS A 12 8.40 -2.02 2.78
C LYS A 12 7.63 -0.98 1.99
N PHE A 13 7.72 0.27 2.43
CA PHE A 13 7.20 1.40 1.63
C PHE A 13 8.09 1.57 0.40
N VAL A 14 7.47 1.81 -0.74
CA VAL A 14 8.21 1.99 -1.99
C VAL A 14 8.96 3.32 -1.95
N PHE A 15 10.28 3.23 -2.05
CA PHE A 15 11.16 4.39 -1.95
C PHE A 15 10.87 5.42 -3.05
N GLY A 16 10.76 6.67 -2.64
CA GLY A 16 10.58 7.79 -3.54
C GLY A 16 9.15 8.03 -4.03
N VAL A 17 8.23 7.06 -3.85
CA VAL A 17 6.85 7.19 -4.35
C VAL A 17 5.78 6.91 -3.30
N GLN A 18 6.14 6.32 -2.18
CA GLN A 18 5.17 5.99 -1.14
C GLN A 18 5.57 6.61 0.20
N ALA A 19 4.65 7.38 0.78
CA ALA A 19 4.85 8.00 2.09
C ALA A 19 4.57 7.00 3.22
N SER A 20 5.13 7.26 4.39
CA SER A 20 4.92 6.41 5.56
C SER A 20 3.47 6.42 6.05
N ASP A 21 2.70 7.43 5.71
CA ASP A 21 1.28 7.55 6.04
C ASP A 21 0.34 7.03 4.95
N ALA A 22 0.86 6.25 4.01
CA ALA A 22 0.07 5.73 2.88
C ALA A 22 -1.16 4.93 3.32
N GLY A 23 -1.12 4.32 4.50
CA GLY A 23 -2.26 3.57 5.05
C GLY A 23 -3.49 4.43 5.34
N VAL A 24 -3.34 5.74 5.49
CA VAL A 24 -4.46 6.67 5.74
C VAL A 24 -5.48 6.60 4.61
N ARG A 25 -5.04 6.38 3.40
CA ARG A 25 -5.90 6.20 2.24
C ARG A 25 -6.92 5.07 2.43
N PHE A 26 -6.55 4.06 3.23
CA PHE A 26 -7.36 2.87 3.50
C PHE A 26 -8.02 2.92 4.89
N GLY A 27 -8.10 4.09 5.49
CA GLY A 27 -8.76 4.28 6.76
C GLY A 27 -7.86 4.18 7.98
N ALA A 28 -6.53 4.03 7.78
CA ALA A 28 -5.61 4.02 8.92
C ALA A 28 -5.60 5.36 9.62
N VAL A 29 -5.65 5.32 10.94
CA VAL A 29 -5.60 6.51 11.78
C VAL A 29 -4.39 6.38 12.68
N GLU A 30 -3.61 7.45 12.80
CA GLU A 30 -2.46 7.50 13.68
C GLU A 30 -2.93 7.50 15.13
N GLU A 31 -2.34 6.66 15.97
CA GLU A 31 -2.71 6.60 17.39
C GLU A 31 -2.25 7.84 18.14
N GLU A 32 -3.09 8.33 19.03
CA GLU A 32 -2.94 9.61 19.71
C GLU A 32 -1.61 9.77 20.47
N TRP A 33 -1.08 8.69 21.00
CA TRP A 33 0.16 8.70 21.79
C TRP A 33 1.36 8.03 21.12
N ALA A 34 1.21 7.62 19.86
CA ALA A 34 2.28 6.89 19.19
C ALA A 34 2.33 7.29 17.71
N TYR A 35 3.14 8.26 17.40
CA TYR A 35 3.20 8.92 16.10
C TYR A 35 3.52 7.99 14.91
N THR A 36 4.00 6.79 15.17
CA THR A 36 4.33 5.83 14.11
C THR A 36 3.36 4.66 14.05
N GLN A 37 2.40 4.59 14.96
CA GLN A 37 1.42 3.52 14.98
C GLN A 37 0.12 3.93 14.32
N TYR A 38 -0.39 3.03 13.48
CA TYR A 38 -1.64 3.22 12.75
C TYR A 38 -2.61 2.10 13.09
N ILE A 39 -3.89 2.45 13.14
CA ILE A 39 -4.97 1.51 13.38
C ILE A 39 -6.01 1.62 12.26
N VAL A 40 -6.46 0.48 11.75
CA VAL A 40 -7.55 0.39 10.77
C VAL A 40 -8.67 -0.41 11.37
N ASP A 41 -9.88 0.15 11.38
CA ASP A 41 -11.07 -0.54 11.92
C ASP A 41 -11.75 -1.36 10.82
N ARG A 42 -12.37 -2.47 11.22
CA ARG A 42 -13.11 -3.32 10.29
C ARG A 42 -14.26 -2.59 9.60
N GLU A 43 -14.84 -1.58 10.22
CA GLU A 43 -15.89 -0.78 9.60
C GLU A 43 -15.41 -0.05 8.35
N ASP A 44 -14.11 0.14 8.17
CA ASP A 44 -13.51 0.72 6.98
C ASP A 44 -13.27 -0.28 5.85
N TYR A 45 -13.64 -1.56 6.05
CA TYR A 45 -13.42 -2.62 5.06
C TYR A 45 -14.04 -2.28 3.70
N SER A 46 -15.24 -1.73 3.68
CA SER A 46 -15.91 -1.33 2.43
C SER A 46 -15.14 -0.22 1.71
N LYS A 47 -14.58 0.72 2.46
CA LYS A 47 -13.75 1.79 1.93
C LYS A 47 -12.47 1.24 1.31
N ILE A 48 -11.82 0.30 2.02
CA ILE A 48 -10.60 -0.36 1.54
C ILE A 48 -10.88 -1.05 0.21
N LYS A 49 -11.94 -1.84 0.16
CA LYS A 49 -12.32 -2.57 -1.04
C LYS A 49 -12.61 -1.64 -2.21
N LYS A 50 -13.32 -0.54 -1.96
CA LYS A 50 -13.65 0.46 -2.97
C LYS A 50 -12.40 1.16 -3.51
N GLU A 51 -11.47 1.52 -2.62
CA GLU A 51 -10.19 2.13 -3.01
C GLU A 51 -9.38 1.19 -3.90
N LEU A 52 -9.30 -0.09 -3.52
CA LEU A 52 -8.58 -1.10 -4.31
C LEU A 52 -9.21 -1.28 -5.69
N GLU A 53 -10.52 -1.31 -5.78
CA GLU A 53 -11.23 -1.41 -7.06
C GLU A 53 -10.96 -0.19 -7.94
N GLY A 54 -10.93 1.01 -7.35
CA GLY A 54 -10.61 2.24 -8.07
C GLY A 54 -9.19 2.25 -8.62
N ILE A 55 -8.24 1.78 -7.83
CA ILE A 55 -6.84 1.68 -8.26
C ILE A 55 -6.71 0.69 -9.43
N LEU A 56 -7.35 -0.47 -9.34
CA LEU A 56 -7.33 -1.45 -10.43
C LEU A 56 -7.95 -0.89 -11.70
N ALA A 57 -9.06 -0.16 -11.57
CA ALA A 57 -9.76 0.43 -12.71
C ALA A 57 -8.92 1.49 -13.43
N SER A 58 -7.97 2.13 -12.74
CA SER A 58 -7.08 3.12 -13.36
C SER A 58 -6.09 2.50 -14.34
N GLY A 59 -5.83 1.18 -14.23
CA GLY A 59 -4.88 0.48 -15.07
C GLY A 59 -3.42 0.55 -14.61
N SER A 60 -3.12 1.35 -13.60
CA SER A 60 -1.74 1.52 -13.12
C SER A 60 -1.13 0.23 -12.60
N VAL A 61 -1.90 -0.56 -11.83
CA VAL A 61 -1.41 -1.83 -11.26
C VAL A 61 -1.00 -2.80 -12.35
N LYS A 62 -1.87 -3.02 -13.35
CA LYS A 62 -1.57 -3.90 -14.47
C LYS A 62 -0.35 -3.43 -15.25
N LYS A 63 -0.27 -2.14 -15.50
CA LYS A 63 0.83 -1.53 -16.25
C LYS A 63 2.17 -1.75 -15.55
N VAL A 64 2.23 -1.54 -14.23
CA VAL A 64 3.46 -1.75 -13.45
C VAL A 64 3.76 -3.23 -13.30
N ASP A 65 2.76 -4.07 -13.03
CA ASP A 65 2.96 -5.52 -12.92
C ASP A 65 3.53 -6.10 -14.22
N ASP A 66 2.98 -5.71 -15.37
CA ASP A 66 3.48 -6.17 -16.68
C ASP A 66 4.92 -5.72 -16.88
N PHE A 67 5.27 -4.49 -16.47
CA PHE A 67 6.64 -4.00 -16.54
C PHE A 67 7.59 -4.78 -15.63
N MET A 68 7.15 -5.09 -14.41
CA MET A 68 7.98 -5.78 -13.41
C MET A 68 8.15 -7.27 -13.69
N GLU A 69 7.29 -7.85 -14.52
CA GLU A 69 7.35 -9.28 -14.84
C GLU A 69 8.72 -9.67 -15.38
N GLY A 70 9.38 -10.59 -14.68
CA GLY A 70 10.70 -11.07 -15.06
C GLY A 70 11.85 -10.11 -14.76
N ARG A 71 11.59 -8.94 -14.17
CA ARG A 71 12.62 -7.97 -13.84
C ARG A 71 13.02 -8.08 -12.37
N GLN A 72 14.32 -8.01 -12.12
CA GLN A 72 14.87 -7.92 -10.77
C GLN A 72 15.27 -6.48 -10.43
N MET A 73 15.58 -5.67 -11.45
CA MET A 73 16.04 -4.29 -11.29
C MET A 73 15.43 -3.41 -12.37
N TYR A 74 15.30 -2.14 -12.06
CA TYR A 74 14.86 -1.13 -13.01
C TYR A 74 15.46 0.23 -12.65
N SER A 75 15.56 1.11 -13.63
CA SER A 75 16.00 2.49 -13.47
C SER A 75 14.87 3.45 -13.82
N HIS A 76 15.06 4.74 -13.51
CA HIS A 76 14.11 5.78 -13.94
C HIS A 76 13.95 5.81 -15.46
N SER A 77 15.03 5.57 -16.20
CA SER A 77 14.99 5.51 -17.67
C SER A 77 14.10 4.37 -18.15
N ASP A 78 14.19 3.21 -17.49
CA ASP A 78 13.37 2.05 -17.84
C ASP A 78 11.89 2.34 -17.65
N LEU A 79 11.52 2.98 -16.55
CA LEU A 79 10.13 3.38 -16.27
C LEU A 79 9.63 4.37 -17.31
N LYS A 80 10.44 5.38 -17.62
CA LYS A 80 10.09 6.41 -18.60
C LYS A 80 9.88 5.80 -20.00
N ASP A 81 10.77 4.91 -20.41
CA ASP A 81 10.70 4.23 -21.70
C ASP A 81 9.44 3.35 -21.81
N ALA A 82 9.01 2.76 -20.71
CA ALA A 82 7.78 1.98 -20.64
C ALA A 82 6.51 2.83 -20.48
N GLY A 83 6.66 4.16 -20.33
CA GLY A 83 5.54 5.06 -20.15
C GLY A 83 4.93 5.01 -18.76
N ILE A 84 5.67 4.54 -17.76
CA ILE A 84 5.21 4.45 -16.36
C ILE A 84 5.57 5.75 -15.65
N THR A 85 4.57 6.40 -15.07
CA THR A 85 4.73 7.65 -14.32
C THR A 85 4.93 7.38 -12.84
N GLU A 86 5.34 8.43 -12.10
CA GLU A 86 5.39 8.36 -10.63
C GLU A 86 4.00 8.06 -10.05
N HIS A 87 2.95 8.61 -10.66
CA HIS A 87 1.58 8.33 -10.25
C HIS A 87 1.26 6.83 -10.39
N ASP A 88 1.65 6.21 -11.51
CA ASP A 88 1.45 4.78 -11.72
C ASP A 88 2.16 3.96 -10.65
N MET A 89 3.40 4.32 -10.32
CA MET A 89 4.18 3.64 -9.28
C MET A 89 3.56 3.81 -7.90
N SER A 90 3.08 5.00 -7.59
CA SER A 90 2.42 5.31 -6.32
C SER A 90 1.13 4.49 -6.16
N GLU A 91 0.30 4.42 -7.20
CA GLU A 91 -0.93 3.62 -7.19
C GLU A 91 -0.63 2.13 -7.03
N TRP A 92 0.38 1.64 -7.71
CA TRP A 92 0.82 0.25 -7.59
C TRP A 92 1.29 -0.07 -6.17
N ALA A 93 2.10 0.81 -5.57
CA ALA A 93 2.59 0.65 -4.21
C ALA A 93 1.45 0.66 -3.18
N ASP A 94 0.52 1.61 -3.33
CA ASP A 94 -0.63 1.73 -2.43
C ASP A 94 -1.57 0.53 -2.57
N TYR A 95 -1.75 0.00 -3.78
CA TYR A 95 -2.53 -1.21 -3.99
C TYR A 95 -1.95 -2.38 -3.19
N GLY A 96 -0.63 -2.55 -3.19
CA GLY A 96 0.04 -3.60 -2.43
C GLY A 96 -0.23 -3.47 -0.93
N LEU A 97 -0.14 -2.27 -0.38
CA LEU A 97 -0.42 -2.01 1.03
C LEU A 97 -1.89 -2.28 1.35
N GLY A 98 -2.80 -1.72 0.57
CA GLY A 98 -4.24 -1.88 0.79
C GLY A 98 -4.69 -3.33 0.69
N LYS A 99 -4.09 -4.09 -0.22
CA LYS A 99 -4.39 -5.52 -0.37
C LYS A 99 -3.94 -6.31 0.85
N LYS A 100 -2.79 -5.99 1.44
CA LYS A 100 -2.36 -6.63 2.69
C LYS A 100 -3.34 -6.35 3.82
N ILE A 101 -3.82 -5.13 3.93
CA ILE A 101 -4.82 -4.75 4.94
C ILE A 101 -6.11 -5.56 4.73
N LYS A 102 -6.61 -5.58 3.50
CA LYS A 102 -7.83 -6.32 3.15
C LYS A 102 -7.69 -7.81 3.45
N ASP A 103 -6.59 -8.42 2.99
CA ASP A 103 -6.34 -9.85 3.16
C ASP A 103 -6.23 -10.22 4.64
N TRP A 104 -5.64 -9.35 5.45
CA TRP A 104 -5.57 -9.58 6.90
C TRP A 104 -6.97 -9.66 7.52
N PHE A 105 -7.87 -8.74 7.16
CA PHE A 105 -9.24 -8.78 7.65
C PHE A 105 -9.98 -10.03 7.15
N ASP A 106 -9.74 -10.43 5.90
CA ASP A 106 -10.35 -11.64 5.34
C ASP A 106 -9.86 -12.89 6.08
N ASN A 107 -8.61 -12.94 6.48
CA ASN A 107 -8.01 -14.08 7.18
C ASN A 107 -8.24 -14.06 8.70
N ASN A 108 -8.71 -12.95 9.24
CA ASN A 108 -8.95 -12.77 10.68
C ASN A 108 -10.36 -12.23 10.92
N PRO A 109 -11.41 -13.01 10.58
CA PRO A 109 -12.79 -12.51 10.57
C PRO A 109 -13.33 -12.09 11.94
N ASP A 110 -12.72 -12.55 13.03
CA ASP A 110 -13.13 -12.20 14.39
C ASP A 110 -12.43 -10.96 14.94
N GLU A 111 -11.44 -10.43 14.22
CA GLU A 111 -10.70 -9.25 14.64
C GLU A 111 -11.37 -7.98 14.13
N TYR A 112 -11.50 -6.99 15.01
CA TYR A 112 -12.11 -5.71 14.64
C TYR A 112 -11.10 -4.71 14.11
N CYS A 113 -9.88 -4.71 14.64
CA CYS A 113 -8.84 -3.73 14.31
C CYS A 113 -7.58 -4.39 13.81
N LEU A 114 -6.94 -3.74 12.85
CA LEU A 114 -5.58 -4.05 12.41
C LEU A 114 -4.67 -2.92 12.89
N ARG A 115 -3.51 -3.27 13.43
CA ARG A 115 -2.51 -2.29 13.85
C ARG A 115 -1.17 -2.59 13.21
N PHE A 116 -0.50 -1.53 12.81
CA PHE A 116 0.88 -1.64 12.33
C PHE A 116 1.65 -0.38 12.66
N GLU A 117 2.97 -0.52 12.72
CA GLU A 117 3.90 0.57 12.98
C GLU A 117 4.64 0.90 11.70
N ALA A 118 4.74 2.18 11.37
CA ALA A 118 5.40 2.65 10.16
C ALA A 118 6.67 3.43 10.52
N GLU A 119 7.76 3.13 9.86
CA GLU A 119 8.98 3.92 9.98
C GLU A 119 8.83 5.26 9.27
N LEU A 120 9.30 6.31 9.89
CA LEU A 120 9.26 7.67 9.32
C LEU A 120 10.52 8.01 8.54
#